data_55027794726c07816f55b70fe0ede81f
#
_entry.id   55027794726c07816f55b70fe0ede81f
#
_cell.length_a   1.000
_cell.length_b   1.000
_cell.length_c   1.000
_cell.angle_alpha   90.00
_cell.angle_beta   90.00
_cell.angle_gamma   90.00
#
_symmetry.space_group_name_H-M   'P 1'
#
loop_
_entity.id
_entity.type
_entity.pdbx_description
1 polymer ?
#
loop_
_entity_poly.entity_id
_entity_poly.type
_entity_poly.pdbx_seq_one_letter_code
_entity_poly.pdbx_strand_id
1 'polypeptide(L)'
;MKSWLSTLFFLASGVSVVVRSQGQTAPGVPRPNLARQATAKRESRFACDRLALDPVARKRHFDELAPALAAADRSNRELPDGFEFEFPPDAATVQRVLEFAAGERLCCPFFDIVVRMERERGSVWLRLTGGEGVKQFIKADFARWLHS
;
A
#
# COMPACT_ATOMS: atom_id res chain seq x y z
N MET A 1 -44.08 -34.91 -21.01
CA MET A 1 -45.40 -35.27 -20.46
C MET A 1 -45.50 -34.78 -19.03
N LYS A 2 -46.63 -34.13 -18.74
CA LYS A 2 -47.17 -33.65 -17.45
C LYS A 2 -46.62 -32.35 -16.87
N SER A 3 -47.25 -31.36 -17.33
CA SER A 3 -47.83 -30.13 -16.81
C SER A 3 -48.39 -30.26 -15.36
N TRP A 4 -48.07 -29.30 -14.50
CA TRP A 4 -48.94 -28.89 -13.41
C TRP A 4 -48.80 -27.37 -13.19
N LEU A 5 -49.83 -26.68 -13.68
CA LEU A 5 -50.21 -25.32 -13.30
C LEU A 5 -50.90 -25.39 -11.92
N SER A 6 -50.55 -24.51 -11.02
CA SER A 6 -51.41 -24.13 -9.90
C SER A 6 -51.28 -22.64 -9.64
N THR A 7 -52.27 -21.95 -10.15
CA THR A 7 -52.63 -20.58 -9.88
C THR A 7 -53.22 -20.46 -8.46
N LEU A 8 -52.68 -19.65 -7.61
CA LEU A 8 -53.33 -19.20 -6.37
C LEU A 8 -53.37 -17.68 -6.35
N PHE A 9 -54.54 -17.16 -6.60
CA PHE A 9 -54.95 -15.78 -6.35
C PHE A 9 -55.08 -15.56 -4.86
N PHE A 10 -54.30 -14.62 -4.29
CA PHE A 10 -54.62 -14.03 -3.01
C PHE A 10 -54.94 -12.55 -3.17
N LEU A 11 -56.24 -12.26 -3.08
CA LEU A 11 -56.74 -10.92 -2.83
C LEU A 11 -56.51 -10.60 -1.35
N ALA A 12 -55.72 -9.61 -1.03
CA ALA A 12 -55.64 -9.05 0.31
C ALA A 12 -55.79 -7.54 0.24
N SER A 13 -56.86 -7.12 0.88
CA SER A 13 -57.37 -5.75 0.98
C SER A 13 -56.35 -4.80 1.59
N GLY A 14 -56.28 -3.59 0.99
CA GLY A 14 -55.45 -2.51 1.46
C GLY A 14 -55.92 -1.92 2.81
N VAL A 15 -54.99 -1.77 3.74
CA VAL A 15 -55.12 -0.88 4.86
C VAL A 15 -53.92 0.09 4.76
N SER A 16 -54.21 1.31 4.30
CA SER A 16 -53.21 2.41 4.29
C SER A 16 -53.11 2.98 5.69
N VAL A 17 -52.06 2.62 6.40
CA VAL A 17 -51.65 3.30 7.65
C VAL A 17 -50.81 4.49 7.28
N VAL A 18 -51.37 5.69 7.37
CA VAL A 18 -50.64 6.95 7.27
C VAL A 18 -49.94 7.19 8.63
N VAL A 19 -48.66 6.86 8.71
CA VAL A 19 -47.82 7.25 9.84
C VAL A 19 -47.38 8.69 9.62
N ARG A 20 -48.03 9.61 10.33
CA ARG A 20 -47.55 10.99 10.46
C ARG A 20 -46.31 10.97 11.34
N SER A 21 -45.14 11.07 10.75
CA SER A 21 -43.87 11.32 11.43
C SER A 21 -43.88 12.82 11.90
N GLN A 22 -44.11 13.04 13.17
CA GLN A 22 -43.86 14.32 13.80
C GLN A 22 -42.35 14.48 13.96
N GLY A 23 -41.78 15.42 13.19
CA GLY A 23 -40.37 15.78 13.29
C GLY A 23 -40.05 16.43 14.63
N GLN A 24 -39.45 15.67 15.54
CA GLN A 24 -38.79 16.24 16.70
C GLN A 24 -37.36 16.60 16.30
N THR A 25 -37.13 17.89 16.07
CA THR A 25 -35.80 18.48 15.97
C THR A 25 -35.17 18.45 17.35
N ALA A 26 -34.34 17.46 17.59
CA ALA A 26 -33.43 17.44 18.75
C ALA A 26 -32.36 18.54 18.56
N PRO A 27 -31.96 19.26 19.64
CA PRO A 27 -30.93 20.30 19.55
C PRO A 27 -29.61 19.66 19.09
N GLY A 28 -29.02 20.28 18.05
CA GLY A 28 -27.89 19.76 17.30
C GLY A 28 -26.66 19.52 18.15
N VAL A 29 -26.32 18.26 18.31
CA VAL A 29 -24.95 17.85 18.66
C VAL A 29 -24.06 18.22 17.50
N PRO A 30 -23.00 19.04 17.68
CA PRO A 30 -22.06 19.34 16.60
C PRO A 30 -21.47 18.03 16.09
N ARG A 31 -21.80 17.66 14.87
CA ARG A 31 -21.16 16.51 14.22
C ARG A 31 -19.69 16.85 14.01
N PRO A 32 -18.74 16.06 14.57
CA PRO A 32 -17.34 16.26 14.26
C PRO A 32 -17.17 16.18 12.75
N ASN A 33 -16.50 17.18 12.19
CA ASN A 33 -16.30 17.32 10.75
C ASN A 33 -15.36 16.22 10.27
N LEU A 34 -15.91 15.05 9.93
CA LEU A 34 -15.17 13.88 9.43
C LEU A 34 -14.38 14.17 8.15
N ALA A 35 -14.80 15.21 7.39
CA ALA A 35 -14.09 15.63 6.19
C ALA A 35 -12.74 16.30 6.50
N ARG A 36 -12.56 16.86 7.71
CA ARG A 36 -11.31 17.52 8.12
C ARG A 36 -10.28 16.57 8.68
N GLN A 37 -10.68 15.34 9.04
CA GLN A 37 -9.78 14.30 9.57
C GLN A 37 -9.14 13.43 8.49
N ALA A 38 -9.66 13.48 7.24
CA ALA A 38 -9.19 12.64 6.14
C ALA A 38 -7.92 13.16 5.46
N THR A 39 -7.42 14.36 5.79
CA THR A 39 -6.26 14.99 5.12
C THR A 39 -5.03 15.21 6.00
N ALA A 40 -5.07 14.83 7.26
CA ALA A 40 -3.84 14.72 8.03
C ALA A 40 -3.11 13.45 7.57
N LYS A 41 -2.34 13.54 6.48
CA LYS A 41 -1.28 12.59 6.17
C LYS A 41 -0.46 12.49 7.47
N ARG A 42 -0.58 11.36 8.18
CA ARG A 42 0.29 11.08 9.33
C ARG A 42 1.68 11.07 8.77
N GLU A 43 2.46 12.11 9.04
CA GLU A 43 3.89 12.06 8.82
C GLU A 43 4.40 10.92 9.69
N SER A 44 4.77 9.82 9.04
CA SER A 44 5.44 8.71 9.72
C SER A 44 6.75 9.26 10.27
N ARG A 45 7.12 8.87 11.49
CA ARG A 45 8.43 9.19 12.03
C ARG A 45 9.46 8.71 11.03
N PHE A 46 10.43 9.57 10.74
CA PHE A 46 11.52 9.30 9.80
C PHE A 46 12.51 8.30 10.41
N ALA A 47 12.05 7.06 10.62
CA ALA A 47 12.82 5.96 11.18
C ALA A 47 12.21 4.64 10.73
N CYS A 48 13.07 3.71 10.30
CA CYS A 48 12.68 2.36 9.97
C CYS A 48 12.29 1.61 11.24
N ASP A 49 11.06 1.14 11.34
CA ASP A 49 10.60 0.26 12.42
C ASP A 49 10.87 -1.20 12.06
N ARG A 50 12.06 -1.68 12.39
CA ARG A 50 12.45 -3.07 12.14
C ARG A 50 11.57 -4.08 12.88
N LEU A 51 10.89 -3.69 13.98
CA LEU A 51 10.02 -4.56 14.76
C LEU A 51 8.62 -4.69 14.15
N ALA A 52 8.29 -3.88 13.14
CA ALA A 52 7.06 -4.05 12.35
C ALA A 52 7.03 -5.39 11.57
N LEU A 53 8.19 -6.00 11.36
CA LEU A 53 8.32 -7.35 10.80
C LEU A 53 8.46 -8.39 11.92
N ASP A 54 7.79 -9.53 11.77
CA ASP A 54 8.02 -10.67 12.66
C ASP A 54 9.50 -11.14 12.57
N PRO A 55 10.01 -11.93 13.53
CA PRO A 55 11.42 -12.30 13.57
C PRO A 55 11.94 -13.02 12.31
N VAL A 56 11.11 -13.85 11.67
CA VAL A 56 11.49 -14.62 10.47
C VAL A 56 11.52 -13.68 9.27
N ALA A 57 10.48 -12.91 9.07
CA ALA A 57 10.38 -11.92 7.99
C ALA A 57 11.48 -10.86 8.10
N ARG A 58 11.78 -10.40 9.33
CA ARG A 58 12.84 -9.43 9.59
C ARG A 58 14.22 -9.96 9.21
N LYS A 59 14.56 -11.20 9.65
CA LYS A 59 15.81 -11.83 9.25
C LYS A 59 15.89 -11.96 7.72
N ARG A 60 14.84 -12.46 7.10
CA ARG A 60 14.73 -12.58 5.64
C ARG A 60 14.94 -11.25 4.95
N HIS A 61 14.29 -10.20 5.42
CA HIS A 61 14.34 -8.86 4.82
C HIS A 61 15.74 -8.23 4.89
N PHE A 62 16.33 -8.16 6.10
CA PHE A 62 17.57 -7.43 6.33
C PHE A 62 18.85 -8.25 6.09
N ASP A 63 18.82 -9.55 6.36
CA ASP A 63 20.02 -10.38 6.29
C ASP A 63 20.14 -11.13 4.95
N GLU A 64 19.04 -11.28 4.21
CA GLU A 64 19.04 -12.06 2.96
C GLU A 64 18.63 -11.21 1.75
N LEU A 65 17.43 -10.59 1.76
CA LEU A 65 16.91 -9.83 0.61
C LEU A 65 17.72 -8.58 0.34
N ALA A 66 17.93 -7.73 1.34
CA ALA A 66 18.64 -6.48 1.15
C ALA A 66 20.07 -6.67 0.63
N PRO A 67 20.91 -7.59 1.18
CA PRO A 67 22.22 -7.86 0.61
C PRO A 67 22.18 -8.47 -0.79
N ALA A 68 21.22 -9.39 -1.05
CA ALA A 68 21.09 -10.01 -2.36
C ALA A 68 20.69 -9.01 -3.45
N LEU A 69 19.81 -8.07 -3.13
CA LEU A 69 19.42 -7.00 -4.03
C LEU A 69 20.53 -5.98 -4.23
N ALA A 70 21.24 -5.59 -3.17
CA ALA A 70 22.42 -4.72 -3.30
C ALA A 70 23.48 -5.29 -4.25
N ALA A 71 23.66 -6.63 -4.24
CA ALA A 71 24.56 -7.32 -5.14
C ALA A 71 24.02 -7.50 -6.58
N ALA A 72 22.69 -7.45 -6.75
CA ALA A 72 22.02 -7.61 -8.05
C ALA A 72 21.71 -6.27 -8.73
N ASP A 73 21.82 -5.14 -8.02
CA ASP A 73 21.60 -3.79 -8.57
C ASP A 73 22.60 -3.51 -9.70
N ARG A 74 22.07 -3.15 -10.86
CA ARG A 74 22.86 -2.87 -12.09
C ARG A 74 23.23 -1.41 -12.21
N SER A 75 22.32 -0.57 -11.81
CA SER A 75 22.48 0.88 -11.84
C SER A 75 21.49 1.55 -10.90
N ASN A 76 21.83 2.73 -10.43
CA ASN A 76 20.91 3.54 -9.66
C ASN A 76 20.83 4.95 -10.25
N ARG A 77 19.70 5.59 -10.04
CA ARG A 77 19.44 6.95 -10.46
C ARG A 77 18.94 7.78 -9.30
N GLU A 78 19.64 8.86 -9.02
CA GLU A 78 19.20 9.84 -8.03
C GLU A 78 18.00 10.63 -8.58
N LEU A 79 16.95 10.76 -7.76
CA LEU A 79 15.75 11.55 -8.04
C LEU A 79 15.72 12.78 -7.13
N PRO A 80 14.87 13.78 -7.40
CA PRO A 80 14.74 14.94 -6.52
C PRO A 80 14.41 14.56 -5.07
N ASP A 81 13.60 13.53 -4.86
CA ASP A 81 13.00 13.08 -3.61
C ASP A 81 13.37 11.65 -3.19
N GLY A 82 14.36 11.02 -3.84
CA GLY A 82 14.80 9.67 -3.53
C GLY A 82 15.71 9.04 -4.57
N PHE A 83 15.54 7.74 -4.81
CA PHE A 83 16.35 6.96 -5.76
C PHE A 83 15.52 5.92 -6.51
N GLU A 84 16.03 5.50 -7.65
CA GLU A 84 15.52 4.39 -8.45
C GLU A 84 16.66 3.42 -8.75
N PHE A 85 16.42 2.14 -8.51
CA PHE A 85 17.40 1.06 -8.62
C PHE A 85 16.99 0.10 -9.73
N GLU A 86 17.94 -0.31 -10.57
CA GLU A 86 17.72 -1.20 -11.70
C GLU A 86 18.16 -2.64 -11.40
N PHE A 87 17.27 -3.59 -11.67
CA PHE A 87 17.53 -5.01 -11.45
C PHE A 87 17.35 -5.84 -12.73
N PRO A 88 18.03 -7.01 -12.80
CA PRO A 88 17.79 -7.98 -13.85
C PRO A 88 16.36 -8.52 -13.83
N PRO A 89 15.80 -8.86 -15.02
CA PRO A 89 14.39 -9.25 -15.13
C PRO A 89 14.13 -10.74 -14.88
N ASP A 90 15.08 -11.48 -14.34
CA ASP A 90 14.87 -12.88 -14.02
C ASP A 90 13.85 -13.07 -12.88
N ALA A 91 13.13 -14.21 -12.92
CA ALA A 91 12.02 -14.45 -12.02
C ALA A 91 12.43 -14.43 -10.53
N ALA A 92 13.63 -14.89 -10.19
CA ALA A 92 14.11 -14.92 -8.82
C ALA A 92 14.37 -13.50 -8.30
N THR A 93 14.96 -12.63 -9.11
CA THR A 93 15.21 -11.24 -8.78
C THR A 93 13.90 -10.45 -8.69
N VAL A 94 12.96 -10.67 -9.62
CA VAL A 94 11.61 -10.07 -9.56
C VAL A 94 10.92 -10.40 -8.24
N GLN A 95 10.92 -11.67 -7.82
CA GLN A 95 10.32 -12.09 -6.56
C GLN A 95 10.98 -11.42 -5.35
N ARG A 96 12.32 -11.32 -5.33
CA ARG A 96 13.05 -10.64 -4.25
C ARG A 96 12.71 -9.15 -4.17
N VAL A 97 12.62 -8.47 -5.30
CA VAL A 97 12.24 -7.03 -5.34
C VAL A 97 10.84 -6.82 -4.80
N LEU A 98 9.88 -7.66 -5.17
CA LEU A 98 8.50 -7.57 -4.69
C LEU A 98 8.40 -7.89 -3.19
N GLU A 99 9.10 -8.93 -2.72
CA GLU A 99 9.15 -9.30 -1.31
C GLU A 99 9.81 -8.19 -0.47
N PHE A 100 10.89 -7.61 -0.96
CA PHE A 100 11.58 -6.49 -0.34
C PHE A 100 10.68 -5.27 -0.24
N ALA A 101 10.01 -4.87 -1.33
CA ALA A 101 9.09 -3.74 -1.35
C ALA A 101 7.93 -3.93 -0.35
N ALA A 102 7.41 -5.16 -0.21
CA ALA A 102 6.38 -5.48 0.77
C ALA A 102 6.88 -5.30 2.21
N GLY A 103 8.12 -5.70 2.50
CA GLY A 103 8.77 -5.51 3.80
C GLY A 103 9.02 -4.03 4.11
N GLU A 104 9.56 -3.27 3.15
CA GLU A 104 9.79 -1.83 3.29
C GLU A 104 8.50 -1.06 3.59
N ARG A 105 7.39 -1.44 2.96
CA ARG A 105 6.10 -0.84 3.23
C ARG A 105 5.67 -0.96 4.69
N LEU A 106 6.09 -2.01 5.38
CA LEU A 106 5.79 -2.24 6.81
C LEU A 106 6.77 -1.51 7.71
N CYS A 107 8.07 -1.67 7.46
CA CYS A 107 9.11 -1.14 8.36
C CYS A 107 9.46 0.34 8.10
N CYS A 108 9.33 0.80 6.86
CA CYS A 108 9.64 2.17 6.45
C CYS A 108 8.42 2.85 5.76
N PRO A 109 7.30 3.06 6.48
CA PRO A 109 6.02 3.51 5.91
C PRO A 109 6.06 4.95 5.36
N PHE A 110 7.18 5.63 5.47
CA PHE A 110 7.43 6.96 4.90
C PHE A 110 7.88 6.91 3.43
N PHE A 111 8.18 5.73 2.88
CA PHE A 111 8.46 5.59 1.45
C PHE A 111 7.20 5.58 0.60
N ASP A 112 7.25 6.31 -0.50
CA ASP A 112 6.44 6.04 -1.67
C ASP A 112 7.21 5.03 -2.53
N ILE A 113 6.66 3.81 -2.67
CA ILE A 113 7.33 2.67 -3.31
C ILE A 113 6.69 2.38 -4.66
N VAL A 114 7.49 2.33 -5.72
CA VAL A 114 7.04 1.91 -7.06
C VAL A 114 7.93 0.79 -7.56
N VAL A 115 7.33 -0.33 -7.94
CA VAL A 115 8.00 -1.39 -8.70
C VAL A 115 7.51 -1.32 -10.14
N ARG A 116 8.41 -1.08 -11.09
CA ARG A 116 8.13 -1.00 -12.51
C ARG A 116 8.87 -2.11 -13.25
N MET A 117 8.14 -2.87 -14.04
CA MET A 117 8.70 -3.87 -14.94
C MET A 117 8.58 -3.35 -16.38
N GLU A 118 9.67 -3.34 -17.09
CA GLU A 118 9.69 -2.93 -18.49
C GLU A 118 9.10 -4.02 -19.39
N ARG A 119 8.55 -3.58 -20.51
CA ARG A 119 8.01 -4.49 -21.54
C ARG A 119 9.09 -5.43 -22.07
N GLU A 120 8.65 -6.52 -22.72
CA GLU A 120 9.53 -7.46 -23.45
C GLU A 120 10.63 -8.08 -22.57
N ARG A 121 10.31 -8.32 -21.29
CA ARG A 121 11.25 -8.82 -20.28
C ARG A 121 12.43 -7.88 -20.03
N GLY A 122 12.21 -6.56 -20.18
CA GLY A 122 13.19 -5.55 -19.82
C GLY A 122 13.41 -5.45 -18.30
N SER A 123 14.25 -4.52 -17.89
CA SER A 123 14.68 -4.33 -16.51
C SER A 123 13.51 -4.14 -15.53
N VAL A 124 13.75 -4.53 -14.28
CA VAL A 124 12.87 -4.23 -13.14
C VAL A 124 13.44 -3.07 -12.36
N TRP A 125 12.62 -2.09 -12.05
CA TRP A 125 13.00 -0.88 -11.33
C TRP A 125 12.28 -0.80 -10.00
N LEU A 126 13.02 -0.55 -8.94
CA LEU A 126 12.50 -0.22 -7.61
C LEU A 126 12.77 1.26 -7.36
N ARG A 127 11.70 2.04 -7.23
CA ARG A 127 11.78 3.45 -6.83
C ARG A 127 11.37 3.60 -5.38
N LEU A 128 12.23 4.27 -4.63
CA LEU A 128 12.01 4.66 -3.23
C LEU A 128 12.09 6.19 -3.17
N THR A 129 10.96 6.83 -2.89
CA THR A 129 10.84 8.29 -2.77
C THR A 129 10.03 8.65 -1.54
N GLY A 130 9.96 9.94 -1.21
CA GLY A 130 9.14 10.40 -0.09
C GLY A 130 9.34 11.87 0.23
N GLY A 131 8.92 12.28 1.43
CA GLY A 131 9.05 13.65 1.91
C GLY A 131 10.49 14.09 2.17
N GLU A 132 10.64 15.32 2.65
CA GLU A 132 11.92 15.89 3.02
C GLU A 132 12.71 14.96 3.96
N GLY A 133 14.00 14.72 3.68
CA GLY A 133 14.87 13.84 4.45
C GLY A 133 14.93 12.38 3.98
N VAL A 134 13.96 11.89 3.20
CA VAL A 134 13.96 10.50 2.68
C VAL A 134 15.21 10.21 1.86
N LYS A 135 15.60 11.14 1.02
CA LYS A 135 16.80 10.98 0.19
C LYS A 135 18.08 10.83 1.02
N GLN A 136 18.20 11.58 2.10
CA GLN A 136 19.32 11.49 3.03
C GLN A 136 19.30 10.17 3.81
N PHE A 137 18.11 9.71 4.20
CA PHE A 137 17.93 8.40 4.80
C PHE A 137 18.40 7.28 3.85
N ILE A 138 18.00 7.31 2.58
CA ILE A 138 18.44 6.33 1.57
C ILE A 138 19.97 6.36 1.43
N LYS A 139 20.59 7.54 1.38
CA LYS A 139 22.06 7.67 1.30
C LYS A 139 22.77 7.03 2.50
N ALA A 140 22.17 7.05 3.68
CA ALA A 140 22.74 6.46 4.87
C ALA A 140 22.48 4.95 4.97
N ASP A 141 21.24 4.52 4.85
CA ASP A 141 20.83 3.14 5.11
C ASP A 141 21.01 2.22 3.91
N PHE A 142 20.95 2.77 2.67
CA PHE A 142 21.13 2.04 1.42
C PHE A 142 22.48 2.35 0.76
N ALA A 143 23.48 2.75 1.52
CA ALA A 143 24.81 3.13 0.98
C ALA A 143 25.44 2.02 0.11
N ARG A 144 25.15 0.73 0.40
CA ARG A 144 25.65 -0.41 -0.38
C ARG A 144 24.97 -0.57 -1.74
N TRP A 145 23.84 0.11 -1.96
CA TRP A 145 23.10 0.09 -3.22
C TRP A 145 23.49 1.26 -4.13
N LEU A 146 24.16 2.25 -3.57
CA LEU A 146 24.55 3.46 -4.31
C LEU A 146 25.95 3.25 -4.90
N HIS A 147 25.98 2.90 -6.17
CA HIS A 147 27.23 2.81 -6.93
C HIS A 147 27.69 4.22 -7.33
N SER A 148 28.97 4.50 -7.15
CA SER A 148 29.60 5.75 -7.59
C SER A 148 29.93 5.72 -9.06
#